data_fdd0e705393eebbf4e8b594f31094060
#
_entry.id   fdd0e705393eebbf4e8b594f31094060
#
_cell.length_a   1.000
_cell.length_b   1.000
_cell.length_c   1.000
_cell.angle_alpha   90.00
_cell.angle_beta   90.00
_cell.angle_gamma   90.00
#
_symmetry.space_group_name_H-M   'P 1'
#
loop_
_entity.id
_entity.type
_entity.pdbx_description
1 polymer ?
#
loop_
_entity_poly.entity_id
_entity_poly.type
_entity_poly.pdbx_seq_one_letter_code
_entity_poly.pdbx_strand_id
1 'polypeptide(L)'
;MLTTALSVLALAFVQNIAFTMVSRSRNRDNMTYHAVCSVFSNGIWFLTMRELVVADLTVWLLVPYVIGTVSGSLFGASVSMRIEKTIGAQT
;
A
#
# COMPACT_ATOMS: atom_id res chain seq x y z
N MET A 1 -1.33 21.87 8.21
CA MET A 1 -0.39 21.19 7.29
C MET A 1 0.23 19.92 7.86
N LEU A 2 0.60 19.93 9.13
CA LEU A 2 1.13 18.72 9.77
C LEU A 2 0.14 17.57 9.71
N THR A 3 -1.13 17.83 9.99
CA THR A 3 -2.17 16.78 9.94
C THR A 3 -2.28 16.17 8.54
N THR A 4 -2.24 17.02 7.51
CA THR A 4 -2.29 16.54 6.13
C THR A 4 -1.05 15.71 5.79
N ALA A 5 0.12 16.15 6.21
CA ALA A 5 1.35 15.41 5.98
C ALA A 5 1.32 14.03 6.63
N LEU A 6 0.83 13.96 7.87
CA LEU A 6 0.72 12.68 8.58
C LEU A 6 -0.32 11.77 7.92
N SER A 7 -1.43 12.34 7.45
CA SER A 7 -2.44 11.57 6.71
C SER A 7 -1.88 10.99 5.42
N VAL A 8 -1.16 11.81 4.66
CA VAL A 8 -0.55 11.37 3.40
C VAL A 8 0.48 10.28 3.67
N LEU A 9 1.31 10.47 4.69
CA LEU A 9 2.31 9.46 5.05
C LEU A 9 1.66 8.14 5.42
N ALA A 10 0.63 8.17 6.26
CA ALA A 10 -0.06 6.97 6.70
C ALA A 10 -0.74 6.26 5.53
N LEU A 11 -1.44 7.01 4.69
CA LEU A 11 -2.12 6.45 3.53
C LEU A 11 -1.14 5.87 2.53
N ALA A 12 -0.02 6.57 2.29
CA ALA A 12 1.01 6.08 1.38
C ALA A 12 1.66 4.80 1.91
N PHE A 13 1.87 4.74 3.22
CA PHE A 13 2.41 3.56 3.87
C PHE A 13 1.49 2.34 3.64
N VAL A 14 0.21 2.49 3.97
CA VAL A 14 -0.77 1.41 3.81
C VAL A 14 -0.96 1.07 2.33
N GLN A 15 -1.01 2.08 1.47
CA GLN A 15 -1.13 1.88 0.03
C GLN A 15 -0.01 1.00 -0.50
N ASN A 16 1.22 1.26 -0.09
CA ASN A 16 2.35 0.50 -0.61
C ASN A 16 2.45 -0.90 0.00
N ILE A 17 1.96 -1.07 1.22
CA ILE A 17 1.79 -2.42 1.76
C ILE A 17 0.87 -3.22 0.82
N ALA A 18 -0.29 -2.63 0.49
CA ALA A 18 -1.27 -3.29 -0.37
C ALA A 18 -0.72 -3.54 -1.78
N PHE A 19 -0.02 -2.56 -2.36
CA PHE A 19 0.57 -2.70 -3.69
C PHE A 19 1.61 -3.82 -3.72
N THR A 20 2.45 -3.89 -2.70
CA THR A 20 3.47 -4.94 -2.61
C THR A 20 2.81 -6.31 -2.52
N MET A 21 1.75 -6.43 -1.72
CA MET A 21 1.02 -7.68 -1.59
C MET A 21 0.36 -8.09 -2.90
N VAL A 22 -0.22 -7.14 -3.64
CA VAL A 22 -0.79 -7.42 -4.96
C VAL A 22 0.27 -7.92 -5.93
N SER A 23 1.43 -7.24 -5.97
CA SER A 23 2.52 -7.64 -6.85
C SER A 23 3.00 -9.05 -6.56
N ARG A 24 3.12 -9.39 -5.27
CA ARG A 24 3.54 -10.72 -4.89
C ARG A 24 2.47 -11.76 -5.16
N SER A 25 1.19 -11.42 -4.94
CA SER A 25 0.09 -12.37 -5.13
C SER A 25 -0.10 -12.77 -6.59
N ARG A 26 0.33 -11.93 -7.53
CA ARG A 26 0.23 -12.28 -8.96
C ARG A 26 1.00 -13.54 -9.33
N ASN A 27 2.04 -13.84 -8.58
CA ASN A 27 2.93 -14.98 -8.85
C ASN A 27 2.56 -16.20 -8.01
N ARG A 28 1.36 -16.18 -7.40
CA ARG A 28 0.86 -17.26 -6.54
C ARG A 28 -0.40 -17.83 -7.14
N ASP A 29 -0.59 -19.12 -6.98
CA ASP A 29 -1.79 -19.81 -7.48
C ASP A 29 -2.91 -19.74 -6.46
N ASN A 30 -3.21 -18.53 -5.97
CA ASN A 30 -4.26 -18.34 -4.99
C ASN A 30 -5.12 -17.15 -5.40
N MET A 31 -6.24 -17.44 -6.05
CA MET A 31 -7.14 -16.41 -6.56
C MET A 31 -7.77 -15.58 -5.45
N THR A 32 -8.12 -16.23 -4.34
CA THR A 32 -8.74 -15.53 -3.21
C THR A 32 -7.76 -14.51 -2.61
N TYR A 33 -6.51 -14.91 -2.41
CA TYR A 33 -5.49 -14.02 -1.88
C TYR A 33 -5.31 -12.82 -2.81
N HIS A 34 -5.20 -13.07 -4.11
CA HIS A 34 -5.04 -11.99 -5.08
C HIS A 34 -6.24 -11.04 -5.07
N ALA A 35 -7.46 -11.58 -5.03
CA ALA A 35 -8.67 -10.77 -5.02
C ALA A 35 -8.74 -9.87 -3.78
N VAL A 36 -8.44 -10.41 -2.60
CA VAL A 36 -8.45 -9.63 -1.36
C VAL A 36 -7.41 -8.52 -1.42
N CYS A 37 -6.19 -8.83 -1.87
CA CYS A 37 -5.14 -7.83 -1.98
C CYS A 37 -5.52 -6.74 -2.98
N SER A 38 -6.18 -7.09 -4.07
CA SER A 38 -6.62 -6.12 -5.07
C SER A 38 -7.67 -5.16 -4.53
N VAL A 39 -8.61 -5.66 -3.74
CA VAL A 39 -9.62 -4.81 -3.11
C VAL A 39 -8.97 -3.78 -2.20
N PHE A 40 -8.07 -4.23 -1.33
CA PHE A 40 -7.35 -3.32 -0.44
C PHE A 40 -6.51 -2.31 -1.21
N SER A 41 -5.77 -2.78 -2.21
CA SER A 41 -4.90 -1.92 -3.00
C SER A 41 -5.69 -0.80 -3.69
N ASN A 42 -6.79 -1.16 -4.35
CA ASN A 42 -7.59 -0.17 -5.07
C ASN A 42 -8.30 0.78 -4.14
N GLY A 43 -8.82 0.28 -3.01
CA GLY A 43 -9.50 1.12 -2.03
C GLY A 43 -8.58 2.14 -1.40
N ILE A 44 -7.39 1.69 -0.97
CA ILE A 44 -6.42 2.59 -0.34
C ILE A 44 -5.87 3.60 -1.36
N TRP A 45 -5.64 3.16 -2.60
CA TRP A 45 -5.20 4.06 -3.66
C TRP A 45 -6.20 5.20 -3.87
N PHE A 46 -7.50 4.87 -3.89
CA PHE A 46 -8.55 5.86 -4.04
C PHE A 46 -8.50 6.89 -2.89
N LEU A 47 -8.36 6.41 -1.65
CA LEU A 47 -8.29 7.29 -0.50
C LEU A 47 -7.05 8.18 -0.52
N THR A 48 -5.92 7.64 -0.95
CA THR A 48 -4.68 8.41 -1.07
C THR A 48 -4.83 9.53 -2.11
N MET A 49 -5.40 9.20 -3.26
CA MET A 49 -5.66 10.18 -4.30
C MET A 49 -6.57 11.29 -3.81
N ARG A 50 -7.64 10.91 -3.10
CA ARG A 50 -8.58 11.89 -2.56
C ARG A 50 -7.87 12.86 -1.62
N GLU A 51 -7.03 12.33 -0.74
CA GLU A 51 -6.30 13.17 0.22
C GLU A 51 -5.36 14.15 -0.49
N LEU A 52 -4.66 13.67 -1.51
CA LEU A 52 -3.74 14.53 -2.28
C LEU A 52 -4.50 15.61 -3.05
N VAL A 53 -5.64 15.27 -3.63
CA VAL A 53 -6.45 16.24 -4.38
C VAL A 53 -7.02 17.29 -3.43
N VAL A 54 -7.51 16.89 -2.28
CA VAL A 54 -8.04 17.83 -1.28
C VAL A 54 -6.95 18.79 -0.81
N ALA A 55 -5.70 18.33 -0.77
CA ALA A 55 -4.55 19.16 -0.41
C ALA A 55 -3.97 19.96 -1.59
N ASP A 56 -4.70 20.05 -2.70
CA ASP A 56 -4.28 20.76 -3.91
C ASP A 56 -2.97 20.27 -4.49
N LEU A 57 -2.68 18.98 -4.28
CA LEU A 57 -1.47 18.35 -4.81
C LEU A 57 -0.21 19.15 -4.49
N THR A 58 -0.12 19.66 -3.27
CA THR A 58 1.01 20.47 -2.82
C THR A 58 2.32 19.70 -2.95
N VAL A 59 3.31 20.28 -3.63
CA VAL A 59 4.55 19.58 -4.00
C VAL A 59 5.32 19.09 -2.79
N TRP A 60 5.37 19.86 -1.71
CA TRP A 60 6.14 19.43 -0.54
C TRP A 60 5.59 18.16 0.12
N LEU A 61 4.33 17.79 -0.17
CA LEU A 61 3.76 16.54 0.30
C LEU A 61 4.43 15.32 -0.31
N LEU A 62 5.24 15.52 -1.35
CA LEU A 62 6.04 14.45 -1.93
C LEU A 62 6.94 13.80 -0.86
N VAL A 63 7.46 14.59 0.09
CA VAL A 63 8.36 14.07 1.12
C VAL A 63 7.67 13.03 2.00
N PRO A 64 6.55 13.34 2.69
CA PRO A 64 5.86 12.31 3.48
C PRO A 64 5.33 11.17 2.62
N TYR A 65 4.92 11.47 1.39
CA TYR A 65 4.44 10.44 0.48
C TYR A 65 5.54 9.41 0.16
N VAL A 66 6.74 9.89 -0.19
CA VAL A 66 7.86 8.99 -0.50
C VAL A 66 8.27 8.19 0.72
N ILE A 67 8.35 8.83 1.88
CA ILE A 67 8.69 8.14 3.12
C ILE A 67 7.70 7.02 3.38
N GLY A 68 6.40 7.32 3.23
CA GLY A 68 5.36 6.33 3.42
C GLY A 68 5.45 5.18 2.43
N THR A 69 5.67 5.47 1.15
CA THR A 69 5.71 4.44 0.11
C THR A 69 6.89 3.50 0.30
N VAL A 70 8.08 4.03 0.60
CA VAL A 70 9.26 3.19 0.80
C VAL A 70 9.09 2.31 2.03
N SER A 71 8.68 2.90 3.16
CA SER A 71 8.46 2.15 4.39
C SER A 71 7.37 1.09 4.20
N GLY A 72 6.29 1.46 3.53
CA GLY A 72 5.18 0.54 3.26
C GLY A 72 5.59 -0.61 2.37
N SER A 73 6.41 -0.35 1.38
CA SER A 73 6.89 -1.39 0.47
C SER A 73 7.71 -2.43 1.23
N LEU A 74 8.62 -1.99 2.09
CA LEU A 74 9.45 -2.90 2.88
C LEU A 74 8.60 -3.70 3.87
N PHE A 75 7.70 -3.03 4.57
CA PHE A 75 6.82 -3.68 5.53
C PHE A 75 5.86 -4.65 4.83
N GLY A 76 5.33 -4.23 3.68
CA GLY A 76 4.41 -5.05 2.89
C GLY A 76 5.03 -6.34 2.41
N ALA A 77 6.30 -6.30 2.00
CA ALA A 77 7.01 -7.51 1.58
C ALA A 77 7.10 -8.49 2.75
N SER A 78 7.41 -7.98 3.94
CA SER A 78 7.51 -8.81 5.14
C SER A 78 6.16 -9.44 5.50
N VAL A 79 5.10 -8.64 5.50
CA VAL A 79 3.75 -9.12 5.80
C VAL A 79 3.31 -10.15 4.77
N SER A 80 3.55 -9.87 3.50
CA SER A 80 3.14 -10.78 2.43
C SER A 80 3.82 -12.14 2.54
N MET A 81 5.11 -12.14 2.88
CA MET A 81 5.83 -13.40 3.07
C MET A 81 5.23 -14.24 4.19
N ARG A 82 4.81 -13.60 5.27
CA ARG A 82 4.17 -14.30 6.39
C ARG A 82 2.82 -14.88 5.98
N ILE A 83 2.03 -14.12 5.24
CA ILE A 83 0.73 -14.58 4.77
C ILE A 83 0.91 -15.76 3.81
N GLU A 84 1.87 -15.65 2.90
CA GLU A 84 2.16 -16.70 1.92
C GLU A 84 2.51 -18.02 2.62
N LYS A 85 3.28 -17.95 3.68
CA LYS A 85 3.61 -19.16 4.46
C LYS A 85 2.38 -19.74 5.13
N THR A 86 1.52 -18.88 5.67
CA THR A 86 0.31 -19.30 6.38
C THR A 86 -0.67 -20.01 5.46
N ILE A 87 -0.88 -19.48 4.23
CA ILE A 87 -1.83 -20.05 3.29
C ILE A 87 -1.20 -21.10 2.38
N GLY A 88 0.09 -21.36 2.53
CA GLY A 88 0.79 -22.35 1.73
C GLY A 88 1.05 -21.94 0.29
N ALA A 89 1.01 -20.64 -0.01
CA ALA A 89 1.29 -20.17 -1.36
C ALA A 89 2.76 -20.39 -1.72
N GLN A 90 3.01 -20.80 -2.94
CA GLN A 90 4.37 -21.01 -3.42
C GLN A 90 5.05 -19.71 -3.77
N THR A 91 6.32 -19.63 -3.53
CA THR A 91 7.12 -18.47 -3.90
C THR A 91 7.83 -18.69 -5.23
#